data_bcdb1e030540211f75e350210b0d3c84
#
_entry.id   bcdb1e030540211f75e350210b0d3c84
#
_cell.length_a   1.000
_cell.length_b   1.000
_cell.length_c   1.000
_cell.angle_alpha   90.00
_cell.angle_beta   90.00
_cell.angle_gamma   90.00
#
_symmetry.space_group_name_H-M   'P 1'
#
loop_
_entity.id
_entity.type
_entity.pdbx_description
1 polymer ?
#
loop_
_entity_poly.entity_id
_entity_poly.type
_entity_poly.pdbx_seq_one_letter_code
_entity_poly.pdbx_strand_id
1 'polypeptide(L)'
;MQSFFFLGDKWIYYKIFTGEKFADRFLTKVIKPVVIDLKAEQVIKTFFFIRYGSPDFHLRLRFEIYKRKDLFIVIQRLHEVLKGFVEDKIIWKVETDTYHRELWRYGSNTIQICEEIFDCDSSSAIDLIEMVSRLGDDNVKWLLALKAIDSYLEYFNYETKEKIKLIEGLKTAFGKEF
;
A
#
# COMPACT_ATOMS: atom_id res chain seq x y z
N MET A 1 -2.00 -7.07 22.68
CA MET A 1 -2.54 -6.58 21.37
C MET A 1 -2.45 -7.70 20.35
N GLN A 2 -3.45 -7.84 19.47
CA GLN A 2 -3.42 -8.86 18.42
C GLN A 2 -2.33 -8.54 17.39
N SER A 3 -1.46 -9.52 17.10
CA SER A 3 -0.30 -9.36 16.21
C SER A 3 -0.47 -10.01 14.84
N PHE A 4 -1.50 -10.82 14.64
CA PHE A 4 -1.82 -11.46 13.37
C PHE A 4 -3.32 -11.46 13.12
N PHE A 5 -3.70 -11.40 11.85
CA PHE A 5 -5.08 -11.38 11.37
C PHE A 5 -5.19 -12.26 10.14
N PHE A 6 -6.12 -13.19 10.14
CA PHE A 6 -6.44 -14.02 8.99
C PHE A 6 -7.88 -13.75 8.53
N LEU A 7 -8.26 -14.29 7.40
CA LEU A 7 -9.60 -14.06 6.82
C LEU A 7 -10.71 -14.37 7.84
N GLY A 8 -11.55 -13.37 8.12
CA GLY A 8 -12.58 -13.42 9.17
C GLY A 8 -12.28 -12.49 10.35
N ASP A 9 -11.04 -11.99 10.49
CA ASP A 9 -10.68 -10.94 11.43
C ASP A 9 -10.97 -9.54 10.86
N LYS A 10 -10.58 -8.49 11.62
CA LYS A 10 -10.80 -7.10 11.20
C LYS A 10 -9.91 -6.62 10.06
N TRP A 11 -8.81 -7.31 9.77
CA TRP A 11 -7.94 -7.05 8.64
C TRP A 11 -8.12 -8.10 7.56
N ILE A 12 -8.34 -7.64 6.33
CA ILE A 12 -8.41 -8.47 5.14
C ILE A 12 -7.14 -8.18 4.34
N TYR A 13 -6.42 -9.23 3.99
CA TYR A 13 -5.18 -9.13 3.25
C TYR A 13 -5.26 -9.92 1.95
N TYR A 14 -5.13 -9.21 0.84
CA TYR A 14 -5.05 -9.75 -0.52
C TYR A 14 -3.67 -9.61 -1.10
N LYS A 15 -3.22 -10.65 -1.81
CA LYS A 15 -2.09 -10.60 -2.75
C LYS A 15 -2.64 -10.70 -4.15
N ILE A 16 -2.37 -9.69 -4.97
CA ILE A 16 -2.82 -9.62 -6.37
C ILE A 16 -1.60 -9.72 -7.27
N PHE A 17 -1.45 -10.87 -7.92
CA PHE A 17 -0.34 -11.16 -8.81
C PHE A 17 -0.64 -10.63 -10.21
N THR A 18 0.15 -9.65 -10.66
CA THR A 18 -0.02 -8.96 -11.94
C THR A 18 1.31 -8.40 -12.43
N GLY A 19 1.36 -7.89 -13.65
CA GLY A 19 2.56 -7.25 -14.19
C GLY A 19 2.82 -5.87 -13.57
N GLU A 20 4.09 -5.52 -13.35
CA GLU A 20 4.51 -4.24 -12.77
C GLU A 20 3.93 -3.02 -13.53
N LYS A 21 3.94 -3.07 -14.85
CA LYS A 21 3.40 -2.00 -15.71
C LYS A 21 1.89 -1.80 -15.57
N PHE A 22 1.15 -2.87 -15.25
CA PHE A 22 -0.28 -2.80 -15.03
C PHE A 22 -0.63 -2.32 -13.62
N ALA A 23 0.25 -2.55 -12.65
CA ALA A 23 0.01 -2.22 -11.23
C ALA A 23 -0.35 -0.74 -11.00
N ASP A 24 0.31 0.20 -11.69
CA ASP A 24 0.02 1.64 -11.58
C ASP A 24 -1.40 1.96 -12.04
N ARG A 25 -1.78 1.42 -13.20
CA ARG A 25 -3.13 1.59 -13.74
C ARG A 25 -4.18 0.91 -12.85
N PHE A 26 -3.88 -0.27 -12.34
CA PHE A 26 -4.76 -1.02 -11.45
C PHE A 26 -5.00 -0.25 -10.15
N LEU A 27 -3.96 0.26 -9.50
CA LEU A 27 -4.08 1.05 -8.28
C LEU A 27 -4.90 2.33 -8.51
N THR A 28 -4.65 3.07 -9.59
CA THR A 28 -5.29 4.37 -9.83
C THR A 28 -6.70 4.25 -10.38
N LYS A 29 -6.99 3.27 -11.25
CA LYS A 29 -8.28 3.18 -11.96
C LYS A 29 -9.23 2.14 -11.40
N VAL A 30 -8.73 1.21 -10.58
CA VAL A 30 -9.55 0.12 -10.01
C VAL A 30 -9.59 0.21 -8.49
N ILE A 31 -8.43 0.18 -7.82
CA ILE A 31 -8.40 0.13 -6.36
C ILE A 31 -8.78 1.46 -5.73
N LYS A 32 -8.29 2.59 -6.25
CA LYS A 32 -8.61 3.92 -5.71
C LYS A 32 -10.12 4.17 -5.59
N PRO A 33 -10.93 4.00 -6.66
CA PRO A 33 -12.39 4.16 -6.55
C PRO A 33 -13.01 3.23 -5.50
N VAL A 34 -12.64 1.95 -5.50
CA VAL A 34 -13.17 0.98 -4.52
C VAL A 34 -12.85 1.41 -3.09
N VAL A 35 -11.63 1.87 -2.82
CA VAL A 35 -11.23 2.34 -1.48
C VAL A 35 -12.01 3.58 -1.08
N ILE A 36 -12.20 4.54 -1.99
CA ILE A 36 -12.98 5.76 -1.73
C ILE A 36 -14.42 5.40 -1.36
N ASP A 37 -15.07 4.54 -2.15
CA ASP A 37 -16.44 4.12 -1.90
C ASP A 37 -16.58 3.37 -0.57
N LEU A 38 -15.70 2.39 -0.31
CA LEU A 38 -15.73 1.62 0.94
C LEU A 38 -15.47 2.50 2.18
N LYS A 39 -14.65 3.54 2.07
CA LYS A 39 -14.44 4.52 3.16
C LYS A 39 -15.67 5.40 3.35
N ALA A 40 -16.27 5.91 2.26
CA ALA A 40 -17.47 6.74 2.30
C ALA A 40 -18.68 5.98 2.90
N GLU A 41 -18.81 4.70 2.59
CA GLU A 41 -19.82 3.79 3.13
C GLU A 41 -19.52 3.33 4.58
N GLN A 42 -18.39 3.74 5.16
CA GLN A 42 -17.92 3.30 6.49
C GLN A 42 -17.80 1.77 6.60
N VAL A 43 -17.41 1.11 5.52
CA VAL A 43 -17.13 -0.32 5.47
C VAL A 43 -15.70 -0.60 5.94
N ILE A 44 -14.73 0.20 5.45
CA ILE A 44 -13.33 0.12 5.85
C ILE A 44 -12.89 1.39 6.59
N LYS A 45 -12.03 1.19 7.59
CA LYS A 45 -11.40 2.26 8.36
C LYS A 45 -10.08 2.69 7.71
N THR A 46 -9.27 1.71 7.35
CA THR A 46 -7.88 1.88 6.93
C THR A 46 -7.61 1.02 5.70
N PHE A 47 -6.83 1.54 4.77
CA PHE A 47 -6.35 0.82 3.61
C PHE A 47 -4.88 1.14 3.37
N PHE A 48 -4.06 0.14 3.10
CA PHE A 48 -2.72 0.38 2.58
C PHE A 48 -2.25 -0.74 1.67
N PHE A 49 -1.28 -0.41 0.81
CA PHE A 49 -0.71 -1.36 -0.10
C PHE A 49 0.82 -1.35 -0.08
N ILE A 50 1.39 -2.47 -0.50
CA ILE A 50 2.83 -2.62 -0.74
C ILE A 50 3.01 -3.33 -2.09
N ARG A 51 4.00 -2.90 -2.87
CA ARG A 51 4.50 -3.61 -4.04
C ARG A 51 5.59 -4.58 -3.59
N TYR A 52 5.52 -5.81 -4.04
CA TYR A 52 6.46 -6.85 -3.62
C TYR A 52 6.89 -7.69 -4.81
N GLY A 53 8.20 -7.92 -4.95
CA GLY A 53 8.78 -8.54 -6.15
C GLY A 53 9.09 -10.03 -6.04
N SER A 54 9.04 -10.63 -4.83
CA SER A 54 9.49 -12.01 -4.64
C SER A 54 8.36 -12.94 -4.18
N PRO A 55 8.29 -14.20 -4.68
CA PRO A 55 9.02 -14.75 -5.83
C PRO A 55 8.57 -14.13 -7.15
N ASP A 56 7.30 -13.68 -7.26
CA ASP A 56 6.70 -13.00 -8.39
C ASP A 56 6.15 -11.65 -7.95
N PHE A 57 6.13 -10.68 -8.86
CA PHE A 57 5.57 -9.36 -8.56
C PHE A 57 4.09 -9.44 -8.20
N HIS A 58 3.73 -8.83 -7.09
CA HIS A 58 2.35 -8.72 -6.63
C HIS A 58 2.11 -7.47 -5.79
N LEU A 59 0.86 -7.03 -5.77
CA LEU A 59 0.37 -6.02 -4.84
C LEU A 59 -0.16 -6.70 -3.58
N ARG A 60 0.25 -6.21 -2.43
CA ARG A 60 -0.26 -6.59 -1.12
C ARG A 60 -1.23 -5.52 -0.66
N LEU A 61 -2.53 -5.83 -0.70
CA LEU A 61 -3.60 -4.90 -0.32
C LEU A 61 -4.14 -5.30 1.05
N ARG A 62 -4.23 -4.35 1.96
CA ARG A 62 -4.76 -4.57 3.31
C ARG A 62 -5.87 -3.60 3.61
N PHE A 63 -6.98 -4.13 4.15
CA PHE A 63 -8.19 -3.38 4.47
C PHE A 63 -8.57 -3.65 5.92
N GLU A 64 -8.67 -2.61 6.76
CA GLU A 64 -9.25 -2.73 8.09
C GLU A 64 -10.73 -2.42 8.03
N ILE A 65 -11.59 -3.39 8.36
CA ILE A 65 -13.03 -3.21 8.39
C ILE A 65 -13.51 -2.63 9.73
N TYR A 66 -14.60 -1.86 9.70
CA TYR A 66 -15.22 -1.37 10.93
C TYR A 66 -15.92 -2.46 11.72
N LYS A 67 -16.67 -3.33 11.04
CA LYS A 67 -17.48 -4.38 11.65
C LYS A 67 -17.25 -5.70 10.92
N ARG A 68 -17.27 -6.80 11.66
CA ARG A 68 -17.06 -8.14 11.09
C ARG A 68 -18.04 -8.50 9.95
N LYS A 69 -19.26 -7.99 9.99
CA LYS A 69 -20.25 -8.17 8.92
C LYS A 69 -19.84 -7.49 7.60
N ASP A 70 -18.97 -6.49 7.66
CA ASP A 70 -18.52 -5.72 6.49
C ASP A 70 -17.50 -6.52 5.64
N LEU A 71 -16.97 -7.63 6.17
CA LEU A 71 -16.06 -8.53 5.47
C LEU A 71 -16.60 -8.95 4.09
N PHE A 72 -17.87 -9.35 4.03
CA PHE A 72 -18.49 -9.82 2.80
C PHE A 72 -18.60 -8.71 1.76
N ILE A 73 -18.85 -7.47 2.19
CA ILE A 73 -18.94 -6.30 1.28
C ILE A 73 -17.58 -6.06 0.60
N VAL A 74 -16.49 -6.11 1.36
CA VAL A 74 -15.14 -5.93 0.79
C VAL A 74 -14.80 -7.05 -0.20
N ILE A 75 -15.11 -8.31 0.17
CA ILE A 75 -14.87 -9.47 -0.70
C ILE A 75 -15.66 -9.34 -2.00
N GLN A 76 -16.95 -8.99 -1.92
CA GLN A 76 -17.82 -8.83 -3.08
C GLN A 76 -17.32 -7.71 -4.01
N ARG A 77 -17.04 -6.52 -3.46
CA ARG A 77 -16.52 -5.38 -4.25
C ARG A 77 -15.21 -5.72 -4.95
N LEU A 78 -14.28 -6.38 -4.26
CA LEU A 78 -13.04 -6.81 -4.88
C LEU A 78 -13.28 -7.89 -5.94
N HIS A 79 -14.16 -8.86 -5.70
CA HIS A 79 -14.49 -9.88 -6.69
C HIS A 79 -15.04 -9.25 -7.97
N GLU A 80 -15.98 -8.32 -7.86
CA GLU A 80 -16.61 -7.63 -9.00
C GLU A 80 -15.58 -6.92 -9.89
N VAL A 81 -14.63 -6.20 -9.30
CA VAL A 81 -13.61 -5.47 -10.05
C VAL A 81 -12.44 -6.34 -10.53
N LEU A 82 -12.16 -7.47 -9.87
CA LEU A 82 -11.06 -8.36 -10.24
C LEU A 82 -11.44 -9.37 -11.32
N LYS A 83 -12.72 -9.79 -11.38
CA LYS A 83 -13.19 -10.90 -12.20
C LYS A 83 -12.72 -10.80 -13.65
N GLY A 84 -12.96 -9.69 -14.32
CA GLY A 84 -12.57 -9.50 -15.73
C GLY A 84 -11.06 -9.60 -15.95
N PHE A 85 -10.26 -9.02 -15.06
CA PHE A 85 -8.80 -9.10 -15.17
C PHE A 85 -8.24 -10.51 -14.93
N VAL A 86 -8.93 -11.32 -14.12
CA VAL A 86 -8.56 -12.72 -13.91
C VAL A 86 -8.95 -13.56 -15.14
N GLU A 87 -10.13 -13.35 -15.71
CA GLU A 87 -10.60 -14.00 -16.94
C GLU A 87 -9.65 -13.70 -18.13
N ASP A 88 -9.21 -12.45 -18.25
CA ASP A 88 -8.26 -11.98 -19.27
C ASP A 88 -6.80 -12.36 -18.96
N LYS A 89 -6.52 -13.05 -17.85
CA LYS A 89 -5.18 -13.43 -17.39
C LYS A 89 -4.20 -12.27 -17.17
N ILE A 90 -4.69 -11.05 -17.02
CA ILE A 90 -3.91 -9.87 -16.61
C ILE A 90 -3.53 -9.98 -15.14
N ILE A 91 -4.46 -10.51 -14.32
CA ILE A 91 -4.22 -10.97 -12.95
C ILE A 91 -4.24 -12.50 -13.01
N TRP A 92 -3.08 -13.11 -12.79
CA TRP A 92 -2.98 -14.59 -12.92
C TRP A 92 -3.19 -15.33 -11.61
N LYS A 93 -3.19 -14.60 -10.47
CA LYS A 93 -3.41 -15.22 -9.16
C LYS A 93 -3.92 -14.18 -8.17
N VAL A 94 -4.89 -14.58 -7.37
CA VAL A 94 -5.41 -13.81 -6.23
C VAL A 94 -5.36 -14.72 -5.01
N GLU A 95 -4.71 -14.26 -3.94
CA GLU A 95 -4.62 -14.97 -2.67
C GLU A 95 -5.07 -14.09 -1.51
N THR A 96 -5.68 -14.71 -0.52
CA THR A 96 -5.80 -14.11 0.82
C THR A 96 -4.72 -14.69 1.71
N ASP A 97 -4.13 -13.84 2.56
CA ASP A 97 -3.03 -14.26 3.44
C ASP A 97 -3.23 -13.71 4.85
N THR A 98 -2.40 -14.13 5.77
CA THR A 98 -2.39 -13.65 7.15
C THR A 98 -1.59 -12.35 7.24
N TYR A 99 -2.22 -11.29 7.76
CA TYR A 99 -1.51 -10.07 8.07
C TYR A 99 -0.81 -10.20 9.43
N HIS A 100 0.51 -10.22 9.40
CA HIS A 100 1.35 -10.15 10.59
C HIS A 100 1.82 -8.71 10.81
N ARG A 101 1.47 -8.15 11.98
CA ARG A 101 2.00 -6.86 12.44
C ARG A 101 3.45 -7.03 12.85
N GLU A 102 4.35 -6.23 12.33
CA GLU A 102 5.76 -6.20 12.70
C GLU A 102 5.95 -5.41 14.03
N LEU A 103 5.39 -5.95 15.14
CA LEU A 103 5.41 -5.27 16.44
C LEU A 103 6.81 -5.00 16.96
N TRP A 104 7.79 -5.83 16.58
CA TRP A 104 9.19 -5.64 16.91
C TRP A 104 9.79 -4.39 16.25
N ARG A 105 9.23 -3.96 15.10
CA ARG A 105 9.69 -2.82 14.32
C ARG A 105 8.93 -1.54 14.67
N TYR A 106 7.61 -1.64 14.80
CA TYR A 106 6.74 -0.47 14.95
C TYR A 106 6.25 -0.26 16.39
N GLY A 107 6.56 -1.19 17.30
CA GLY A 107 6.11 -1.14 18.69
C GLY A 107 4.64 -1.57 18.87
N SER A 108 4.34 -2.16 20.01
CA SER A 108 2.97 -2.60 20.33
C SER A 108 2.01 -1.43 20.57
N ASN A 109 2.52 -0.29 21.05
CA ASN A 109 1.70 0.88 21.40
C ASN A 109 1.51 1.84 20.21
N THR A 110 2.33 1.72 19.17
CA THR A 110 2.40 2.67 18.05
C THR A 110 1.93 2.06 16.72
N ILE A 111 1.83 0.75 16.62
CA ILE A 111 1.46 0.06 15.37
C ILE A 111 0.14 0.57 14.76
N GLN A 112 -0.86 0.93 15.57
CA GLN A 112 -2.13 1.45 15.04
C GLN A 112 -1.95 2.82 14.39
N ILE A 113 -1.14 3.68 14.99
CA ILE A 113 -0.79 4.99 14.41
C ILE A 113 0.02 4.77 13.13
N CYS A 114 0.95 3.80 13.11
CA CYS A 114 1.69 3.47 11.90
C CYS A 114 0.77 2.97 10.77
N GLU A 115 -0.26 2.17 11.07
CA GLU A 115 -1.24 1.73 10.09
C GLU A 115 -2.06 2.90 9.53
N GLU A 116 -2.40 3.91 10.34
CA GLU A 116 -3.03 5.15 9.87
C GLU A 116 -2.08 5.98 8.96
N ILE A 117 -0.80 6.02 9.30
CA ILE A 117 0.24 6.64 8.46
C ILE A 117 0.37 5.88 7.12
N PHE A 118 0.36 4.55 7.13
CA PHE A 118 0.41 3.73 5.91
C PHE A 118 -0.79 3.96 5.00
N ASP A 119 -1.98 4.26 5.57
CA ASP A 119 -3.16 4.64 4.80
C ASP A 119 -2.97 5.99 4.10
N CYS A 120 -2.49 7.00 4.83
CA CYS A 120 -2.17 8.31 4.26
C CYS A 120 -1.11 8.21 3.17
N ASP A 121 -0.02 7.47 3.43
CA ASP A 121 1.06 7.24 2.48
C ASP A 121 0.56 6.53 1.21
N SER A 122 -0.24 5.47 1.36
CA SER A 122 -0.81 4.73 0.24
C SER A 122 -1.74 5.58 -0.62
N SER A 123 -2.57 6.42 0.01
CA SER A 123 -3.46 7.35 -0.68
C SER A 123 -2.64 8.39 -1.47
N SER A 124 -1.63 8.99 -0.82
CA SER A 124 -0.73 9.96 -1.45
C SER A 124 0.07 9.34 -2.60
N ALA A 125 0.57 8.11 -2.42
CA ALA A 125 1.29 7.39 -3.47
C ALA A 125 0.41 7.14 -4.70
N ILE A 126 -0.85 6.75 -4.52
CA ILE A 126 -1.79 6.57 -5.63
C ILE A 126 -2.07 7.90 -6.35
N ASP A 127 -2.23 9.00 -5.61
CA ASP A 127 -2.43 10.33 -6.18
C ASP A 127 -1.21 10.80 -6.98
N LEU A 128 0.00 10.56 -6.46
CA LEU A 128 1.24 10.85 -7.17
C LEU A 128 1.38 10.03 -8.47
N ILE A 129 1.07 8.73 -8.43
CA ILE A 129 1.08 7.86 -9.61
C ILE A 129 0.09 8.40 -10.67
N GLU A 130 -1.10 8.79 -10.25
CA GLU A 130 -2.10 9.36 -11.16
C GLU A 130 -1.65 10.68 -11.77
N MET A 131 -1.02 11.56 -10.97
CA MET A 131 -0.47 12.83 -11.45
C MET A 131 0.66 12.62 -12.46
N VAL A 132 1.61 11.73 -12.18
CA VAL A 132 2.70 11.38 -13.11
C VAL A 132 2.16 10.83 -14.42
N SER A 133 1.17 9.94 -14.35
CA SER A 133 0.52 9.38 -15.53
C SER A 133 -0.14 10.44 -16.43
N ARG A 134 -0.66 11.53 -15.84
CA ARG A 134 -1.22 12.66 -16.60
C ARG A 134 -0.15 13.57 -17.22
N LEU A 135 0.99 13.69 -16.56
CA LEU A 135 2.11 14.53 -17.07
C LEU A 135 2.87 13.86 -18.21
N GLY A 136 2.83 12.53 -18.32
CA GLY A 136 3.48 11.76 -19.38
C GLY A 136 5.02 11.79 -19.33
N ASP A 137 5.60 12.19 -18.20
CA ASP A 137 7.05 12.26 -17.99
C ASP A 137 7.48 11.42 -16.79
N ASP A 138 8.07 10.27 -17.06
CA ASP A 138 8.57 9.35 -16.02
C ASP A 138 9.71 9.95 -15.17
N ASN A 139 10.44 10.96 -15.69
CA ASN A 139 11.47 11.62 -14.90
C ASN A 139 10.91 12.44 -13.73
N VAL A 140 9.66 12.83 -13.80
CA VAL A 140 8.99 13.56 -12.71
C VAL A 140 8.68 12.62 -11.53
N LYS A 141 8.51 11.33 -11.79
CA LYS A 141 8.13 10.34 -10.77
C LYS A 141 9.11 10.28 -9.60
N TRP A 142 10.40 10.19 -9.90
CA TRP A 142 11.43 10.11 -8.86
C TRP A 142 11.61 11.44 -8.12
N LEU A 143 11.48 12.58 -8.82
CA LEU A 143 11.53 13.91 -8.18
C LEU A 143 10.38 14.09 -7.18
N LEU A 144 9.17 13.72 -7.55
CA LEU A 144 8.00 13.77 -6.66
C LEU A 144 8.16 12.82 -5.47
N ALA A 145 8.69 11.62 -5.70
CA ALA A 145 8.97 10.67 -4.63
C ALA A 145 10.01 11.24 -3.64
N LEU A 146 11.10 11.82 -4.13
CA LEU A 146 12.10 12.49 -3.29
C LEU A 146 11.51 13.66 -2.51
N LYS A 147 10.69 14.50 -3.15
CA LYS A 147 10.03 15.61 -2.47
C LYS A 147 9.05 15.13 -1.40
N ALA A 148 8.32 14.06 -1.65
CA ALA A 148 7.43 13.45 -0.66
C ALA A 148 8.22 12.93 0.56
N ILE A 149 9.33 12.21 0.33
CA ILE A 149 10.22 11.74 1.40
C ILE A 149 10.81 12.90 2.19
N ASP A 150 11.29 13.92 1.51
CA ASP A 150 11.86 15.12 2.14
C ASP A 150 10.83 15.84 3.02
N SER A 151 9.62 16.06 2.50
CA SER A 151 8.51 16.65 3.26
C SER A 151 8.09 15.79 4.47
N TYR A 152 8.14 14.46 4.32
CA TYR A 152 7.87 13.53 5.41
C TYR A 152 8.91 13.65 6.53
N LEU A 153 10.20 13.72 6.19
CA LEU A 153 11.28 13.93 7.14
C LEU A 153 11.19 15.30 7.83
N GLU A 154 10.81 16.35 7.09
CA GLU A 154 10.55 17.69 7.67
C GLU A 154 9.41 17.65 8.70
N TYR A 155 8.33 16.94 8.41
CA TYR A 155 7.21 16.78 9.35
C TYR A 155 7.64 16.11 10.66
N PHE A 156 8.61 15.19 10.62
CA PHE A 156 9.23 14.58 11.79
C PHE A 156 10.39 15.39 12.38
N ASN A 157 10.55 16.66 11.99
CA ASN A 157 11.56 17.58 12.46
C ASN A 157 13.01 17.11 12.20
N TYR A 158 13.25 16.35 11.12
CA TYR A 158 14.61 16.00 10.71
C TYR A 158 15.31 17.21 10.14
N GLU A 159 16.41 17.61 10.78
CA GLU A 159 17.29 18.66 10.26
C GLU A 159 18.13 18.15 9.06
N THR A 160 18.66 19.07 8.26
CA THR A 160 19.46 18.73 7.07
C THR A 160 20.61 17.75 7.39
N LYS A 161 21.29 17.91 8.52
CA LYS A 161 22.38 17.00 8.95
C LYS A 161 21.88 15.57 9.20
N GLU A 162 20.68 15.43 9.77
CA GLU A 162 20.08 14.12 10.05
C GLU A 162 19.60 13.46 8.76
N LYS A 163 19.04 14.23 7.82
CA LYS A 163 18.67 13.76 6.49
C LYS A 163 19.89 13.24 5.72
N ILE A 164 21.02 13.98 5.74
CA ILE A 164 22.29 13.54 5.12
C ILE A 164 22.76 12.23 5.73
N LYS A 165 22.81 12.15 7.06
CA LYS A 165 23.22 10.93 7.78
C LYS A 165 22.33 9.72 7.43
N LEU A 166 21.02 9.94 7.31
CA LEU A 166 20.08 8.90 6.87
C LEU A 166 20.41 8.40 5.47
N ILE A 167 20.61 9.32 4.51
CA ILE A 167 20.95 8.98 3.11
C ILE A 167 22.29 8.25 3.01
N GLU A 168 23.31 8.66 3.76
CA GLU A 168 24.62 7.98 3.82
C GLU A 168 24.48 6.55 4.39
N GLY A 169 23.65 6.39 5.42
CA GLY A 169 23.34 5.07 5.98
C GLY A 169 22.65 4.16 4.96
N LEU A 170 21.64 4.67 4.24
CA LEU A 170 20.95 3.95 3.18
C LEU A 170 21.89 3.58 2.02
N LYS A 171 22.72 4.53 1.55
CA LYS A 171 23.73 4.28 0.51
C LYS A 171 24.67 3.14 0.91
N THR A 172 25.11 3.13 2.18
CA THR A 172 26.00 2.09 2.69
C THR A 172 25.31 0.72 2.81
N ALA A 173 24.03 0.70 3.21
CA ALA A 173 23.25 -0.53 3.32
C ALA A 173 22.98 -1.14 1.93
N PHE A 174 22.42 -0.35 1.00
CA PHE A 174 22.14 -0.82 -0.36
C PHE A 174 23.40 -1.15 -1.17
N GLY A 175 24.49 -0.40 -0.99
CA GLY A 175 25.75 -0.69 -1.68
C GLY A 175 26.46 -1.98 -1.24
N LYS A 176 25.94 -2.68 -0.21
CA LYS A 176 26.42 -4.01 0.21
C LYS A 176 25.57 -5.15 -0.39
N GLU A 177 24.40 -4.84 -0.95
CA GLU A 177 23.49 -5.80 -1.57
C GLU A 177 23.73 -5.96 -3.08
N PHE A 178 24.50 -5.06 -3.67
CA PHE A 178 24.93 -5.04 -5.08
C PHE A 178 26.45 -4.91 -5.17
#